data_14075aff17ee6efca7180dd5b41d3b89
#
_entry.id   14075aff17ee6efca7180dd5b41d3b89
#
_cell.length_a   1.000
_cell.length_b   1.000
_cell.length_c   1.000
_cell.angle_alpha   90.00
_cell.angle_beta   90.00
_cell.angle_gamma   90.00
#
_symmetry.space_group_name_H-M   'P 1'
#
loop_
_entity.id
_entity.type
_entity.pdbx_description
1 polymer ?
#
loop_
_entity_poly.entity_id
_entity_poly.type
_entity_poly.pdbx_seq_one_letter_code
_entity_poly.pdbx_strand_id
1 'polypeptide(L)'
;MEIENAVIEEVKKSSRVSVAKPFRLTERDVSLLRFVYEQKFATLELLYFRFFDKRPNASDAVPENMWVTRQRVAVLKRAGLLRSQMVYTESKAIYLLTQLGYQVLKSKRELFHYADPVQQVDFRYFEHDKRISYCRTALERSEKCYLWFPERTLRMQR
;
A
#
# COMPACT_ATOMS: atom_id res chain seq x y z
N MET A 1 6.87 -20.34 9.61
CA MET A 1 6.83 -21.26 8.46
C MET A 1 5.42 -21.80 8.19
N GLU A 2 4.71 -22.34 9.17
CA GLU A 2 3.36 -22.93 8.96
C GLU A 2 2.29 -21.89 8.59
N ILE A 3 2.31 -20.72 9.22
CA ILE A 3 1.33 -19.64 8.94
C ILE A 3 1.54 -19.04 7.54
N GLU A 4 2.78 -18.94 7.09
CA GLU A 4 3.11 -18.41 5.76
C GLU A 4 2.62 -19.35 4.65
N ASN A 5 2.72 -20.65 4.87
CA ASN A 5 2.19 -21.66 3.98
C ASN A 5 0.66 -21.71 3.99
N ALA A 6 0.02 -21.54 5.14
CA ALA A 6 -1.43 -21.48 5.27
C ALA A 6 -2.03 -20.26 4.54
N VAL A 7 -1.40 -19.09 4.67
CA VAL A 7 -1.83 -17.86 3.95
C VAL A 7 -1.63 -18.01 2.44
N ILE A 8 -0.54 -18.65 2.01
CA ILE A 8 -0.29 -18.94 0.58
C ILE A 8 -1.30 -19.97 0.05
N GLU A 9 -1.72 -20.97 0.84
CA GLU A 9 -2.74 -21.92 0.43
C GLU A 9 -4.15 -21.32 0.36
N GLU A 10 -4.49 -20.42 1.26
CA GLU A 10 -5.77 -19.73 1.25
C GLU A 10 -5.89 -18.79 0.05
N VAL A 11 -4.78 -18.11 -0.32
CA VAL A 11 -4.67 -17.33 -1.56
C VAL A 11 -4.84 -18.21 -2.80
N LYS A 12 -4.36 -19.46 -2.78
CA LYS A 12 -4.53 -20.41 -3.88
C LYS A 12 -5.97 -20.91 -4.02
N LYS A 13 -6.71 -21.06 -2.92
CA LYS A 13 -8.13 -21.52 -2.96
C LYS A 13 -9.08 -20.48 -3.51
N SER A 14 -8.75 -19.19 -3.39
CA SER A 14 -9.57 -18.08 -3.92
C SER A 14 -9.44 -17.87 -5.43
N SER A 15 -8.44 -18.44 -6.10
CA SER A 15 -8.17 -18.22 -7.53
C SER A 15 -8.48 -19.46 -8.38
N ARG A 16 -9.76 -19.70 -8.69
CA ARG A 16 -10.08 -20.48 -9.88
C ARG A 16 -9.86 -19.58 -11.10
N VAL A 17 -8.68 -19.58 -11.72
CA VAL A 17 -8.42 -19.34 -13.15
C VAL A 17 -6.92 -19.42 -13.45
N SER A 18 -6.57 -20.24 -14.45
CA SER A 18 -5.30 -20.36 -15.21
C SER A 18 -4.00 -20.54 -14.41
N VAL A 19 -3.10 -21.34 -14.95
CA VAL A 19 -1.73 -21.60 -14.47
C VAL A 19 -0.93 -20.30 -14.47
N ALA A 20 -1.27 -19.40 -13.56
CA ALA A 20 -0.52 -18.19 -13.30
C ALA A 20 0.73 -18.58 -12.50
N LYS A 21 1.88 -18.01 -12.88
CA LYS A 21 3.12 -18.12 -12.10
C LYS A 21 2.80 -17.94 -10.61
N PRO A 22 3.37 -18.76 -9.73
CA PRO A 22 3.07 -18.68 -8.31
C PRO A 22 3.33 -17.26 -7.82
N PHE A 23 2.35 -16.67 -7.13
CA PHE A 23 2.48 -15.34 -6.56
C PHE A 23 3.60 -15.35 -5.53
N ARG A 24 4.60 -14.50 -5.73
CA ARG A 24 5.70 -14.30 -4.78
C ARG A 24 5.64 -12.87 -4.26
N LEU A 25 5.49 -12.74 -2.95
CA LEU A 25 5.58 -11.47 -2.25
C LEU A 25 7.05 -11.05 -2.15
N THR A 26 7.37 -9.83 -2.60
CA THR A 26 8.72 -9.24 -2.52
C THR A 26 8.82 -8.30 -1.32
N GLU A 27 10.04 -7.96 -0.89
CA GLU A 27 10.26 -6.95 0.17
C GLU A 27 9.66 -5.58 -0.19
N ARG A 28 9.74 -5.22 -1.47
CA ARG A 28 9.08 -4.00 -1.96
C ARG A 28 7.57 -4.04 -1.79
N ASP A 29 6.94 -5.20 -1.99
CA ASP A 29 5.50 -5.34 -1.79
C ASP A 29 5.14 -5.22 -0.31
N VAL A 30 5.93 -5.82 0.57
CA VAL A 30 5.75 -5.69 2.02
C VAL A 30 5.85 -4.22 2.44
N SER A 31 6.87 -3.50 1.95
CA SER A 31 7.03 -2.06 2.19
C SER A 31 5.87 -1.24 1.63
N LEU A 32 5.35 -1.61 0.45
CA LEU A 32 4.17 -0.98 -0.16
C LEU A 32 2.91 -1.22 0.69
N LEU A 33 2.65 -2.45 1.11
CA LEU A 33 1.51 -2.78 1.97
C LEU A 33 1.60 -2.03 3.31
N ARG A 34 2.80 -1.99 3.93
CA ARG A 34 3.04 -1.23 5.16
C ARG A 34 2.76 0.26 4.96
N PHE A 35 3.22 0.86 3.87
CA PHE A 35 2.95 2.25 3.56
C PHE A 35 1.46 2.54 3.42
N VAL A 36 0.70 1.69 2.69
CA VAL A 36 -0.75 1.81 2.56
C VAL A 36 -1.43 1.69 3.94
N TYR A 37 -0.97 0.78 4.78
CA TYR A 37 -1.48 0.63 6.14
C TYR A 37 -1.27 1.88 6.99
N GLU A 38 -0.06 2.42 6.99
CA GLU A 38 0.33 3.59 7.78
C GLU A 38 -0.36 4.87 7.32
N GLN A 39 -0.56 5.03 6.01
CA GLN A 39 -1.18 6.21 5.41
C GLN A 39 -2.70 6.09 5.25
N LYS A 40 -3.31 4.98 5.71
CA LYS A 40 -4.74 4.65 5.57
C LYS A 40 -5.12 4.24 4.15
N PHE A 41 -4.64 4.94 3.14
CA PHE A 41 -4.81 4.65 1.70
C PHE A 41 -3.62 5.17 0.88
N ALA A 42 -3.55 4.77 -0.37
CA ALA A 42 -2.63 5.35 -1.33
C ALA A 42 -3.27 5.48 -2.72
N THR A 43 -2.87 6.49 -3.49
CA THR A 43 -3.20 6.60 -4.92
C THR A 43 -2.18 5.85 -5.75
N LEU A 44 -2.49 5.57 -7.02
CA LEU A 44 -1.56 4.92 -7.94
C LEU A 44 -0.29 5.77 -8.15
N GLU A 45 -0.47 7.07 -8.32
CA GLU A 45 0.61 8.03 -8.48
C GLU A 45 1.56 8.02 -7.28
N LEU A 46 1.00 8.04 -6.07
CA LEU A 46 1.78 8.01 -4.84
C LEU A 46 2.60 6.72 -4.72
N LEU A 47 2.00 5.57 -5.04
CA LEU A 47 2.70 4.29 -5.07
C LEU A 47 3.79 4.26 -6.14
N TYR A 48 3.53 4.86 -7.31
CA TYR A 48 4.54 4.99 -8.34
C TYR A 48 5.74 5.82 -7.85
N PHE A 49 5.52 7.03 -7.38
CA PHE A 49 6.57 7.92 -6.90
C PHE A 49 7.39 7.29 -5.77
N ARG A 50 6.72 6.59 -4.88
CA ARG A 50 7.38 6.01 -3.70
C ARG A 50 8.22 4.76 -4.02
N PHE A 51 7.73 3.86 -4.86
CA PHE A 51 8.27 2.50 -4.99
C PHE A 51 8.80 2.14 -6.37
N PHE A 52 8.44 2.89 -7.40
CA PHE A 52 8.74 2.53 -8.78
C PHE A 52 9.48 3.63 -9.55
N ASP A 53 9.38 4.88 -9.14
CA ASP A 53 10.11 5.98 -9.75
C ASP A 53 11.57 5.98 -9.31
N LYS A 54 12.47 5.74 -10.25
CA LYS A 54 13.92 5.72 -10.02
C LYS A 54 14.61 7.02 -10.40
N ARG A 55 13.88 8.03 -10.86
CA ARG A 55 14.47 9.30 -11.28
C ARG A 55 15.01 10.05 -10.09
N PRO A 56 16.28 10.53 -10.11
CA PRO A 56 16.86 11.25 -8.99
C PRO A 56 16.17 12.59 -8.72
N ASN A 57 15.72 13.27 -9.81
CA ASN A 57 14.97 14.51 -9.74
C ASN A 57 13.57 14.25 -10.31
N ALA A 58 12.67 13.78 -9.47
CA ALA A 58 11.28 13.67 -9.87
C ALA A 58 10.76 15.09 -10.16
N SER A 59 10.64 15.44 -11.44
CA SER A 59 9.78 16.55 -11.83
C SER A 59 8.38 16.23 -11.35
N ASP A 60 7.59 17.24 -10.99
CA ASP A 60 6.21 17.09 -10.53
C ASP A 60 5.28 16.43 -11.56
N ALA A 61 5.78 16.19 -12.77
CA ALA A 61 5.05 15.53 -13.85
C ALA A 61 4.90 14.04 -13.57
N VAL A 62 3.67 13.63 -13.31
CA VAL A 62 3.29 12.22 -13.27
C VAL A 62 3.54 11.63 -14.66
N PRO A 63 4.36 10.57 -14.80
CA PRO A 63 4.56 9.95 -16.09
C PRO A 63 3.23 9.38 -16.61
N GLU A 64 2.98 9.55 -17.90
CA GLU A 64 1.79 9.01 -18.57
C GLU A 64 1.69 7.49 -18.41
N ASN A 65 2.82 6.81 -18.30
CA ASN A 65 2.88 5.35 -18.22
C ASN A 65 3.36 4.84 -16.87
N MET A 66 2.42 4.53 -15.99
CA MET A 66 2.65 3.83 -14.73
C MET A 66 2.35 2.32 -14.86
N TRP A 67 2.59 1.73 -16.02
CA TRP A 67 2.19 0.35 -16.33
C TRP A 67 2.71 -0.66 -15.29
N VAL A 68 3.99 -0.58 -14.94
CA VAL A 68 4.62 -1.51 -13.96
C VAL A 68 3.92 -1.44 -12.61
N THR A 69 3.61 -0.23 -12.15
CA THR A 69 2.89 -0.01 -10.88
C THR A 69 1.47 -0.57 -10.96
N ARG A 70 0.76 -0.30 -12.06
CA ARG A 70 -0.60 -0.84 -12.28
C ARG A 70 -0.61 -2.36 -12.26
N GLN A 71 0.33 -2.99 -12.97
CA GLN A 71 0.44 -4.45 -13.01
C GLN A 71 0.71 -5.02 -11.60
N ARG A 72 1.64 -4.41 -10.85
CA ARG A 72 1.95 -4.91 -9.50
C ARG A 72 0.79 -4.73 -8.53
N VAL A 73 0.14 -3.57 -8.54
CA VAL A 73 -1.07 -3.32 -7.74
C VAL A 73 -2.19 -4.28 -8.12
N ALA A 74 -2.38 -4.57 -9.41
CA ALA A 74 -3.37 -5.55 -9.87
C ALA A 74 -3.07 -6.97 -9.36
N VAL A 75 -1.78 -7.35 -9.30
CA VAL A 75 -1.36 -8.63 -8.70
C VAL A 75 -1.67 -8.68 -7.21
N LEU A 76 -1.33 -7.64 -6.45
CA LEU A 76 -1.62 -7.53 -5.02
C LEU A 76 -3.13 -7.54 -4.72
N LYS A 77 -3.94 -6.91 -5.58
CA LYS A 77 -5.40 -6.97 -5.49
C LYS A 77 -5.95 -8.37 -5.75
N ARG A 78 -5.48 -9.05 -6.80
CA ARG A 78 -5.88 -10.44 -7.09
C ARG A 78 -5.48 -11.41 -5.99
N ALA A 79 -4.35 -11.15 -5.32
CA ALA A 79 -3.94 -11.90 -4.14
C ALA A 79 -4.74 -11.54 -2.87
N GLY A 80 -5.71 -10.63 -2.97
CA GLY A 80 -6.55 -10.23 -1.84
C GLY A 80 -5.86 -9.36 -0.80
N LEU A 81 -4.63 -8.85 -1.07
CA LEU A 81 -3.86 -8.06 -0.11
C LEU A 81 -4.24 -6.58 -0.12
N LEU A 82 -4.69 -6.09 -1.28
CA LEU A 82 -5.21 -4.75 -1.48
C LEU A 82 -6.63 -4.79 -2.03
N ARG A 83 -7.40 -3.75 -1.74
CA ARG A 83 -8.67 -3.47 -2.41
C ARG A 83 -8.68 -2.05 -2.94
N SER A 84 -9.50 -1.77 -3.93
CA SER A 84 -9.69 -0.42 -4.46
C SER A 84 -11.04 0.16 -4.04
N GLN A 85 -11.05 1.47 -3.85
CA GLN A 85 -12.25 2.27 -3.62
C GLN A 85 -12.20 3.46 -4.58
N MET A 86 -13.33 3.77 -5.21
CA MET A 86 -13.43 4.95 -6.09
C MET A 86 -13.63 6.21 -5.25
N VAL A 87 -12.95 7.28 -5.65
CA VAL A 87 -13.15 8.62 -5.13
C VAL A 87 -13.91 9.41 -6.20
N TYR A 88 -15.16 9.67 -5.95
CA TYR A 88 -16.05 10.29 -6.94
C TYR A 88 -15.60 11.68 -7.40
N THR A 89 -15.01 12.46 -6.50
CA THR A 89 -14.52 13.81 -6.79
C THR A 89 -13.32 13.85 -7.75
N GLU A 90 -12.53 12.78 -7.79
CA GLU A 90 -11.30 12.72 -8.60
C GLU A 90 -11.41 11.71 -9.76
N SER A 91 -12.50 10.95 -9.87
CA SER A 91 -12.67 9.85 -10.83
C SER A 91 -11.50 8.85 -10.81
N LYS A 92 -10.82 8.74 -9.66
CA LYS A 92 -9.63 7.91 -9.47
C LYS A 92 -9.84 6.90 -8.37
N ALA A 93 -9.20 5.76 -8.52
CA ALA A 93 -9.20 4.73 -7.48
C ALA A 93 -8.09 4.99 -6.46
N ILE A 94 -8.43 4.78 -5.20
CA ILE A 94 -7.48 4.64 -4.10
C ILE A 94 -7.37 3.18 -3.69
N TYR A 95 -6.26 2.84 -3.07
CA TYR A 95 -5.97 1.49 -2.62
C TYR A 95 -5.89 1.44 -1.10
N LEU A 96 -6.57 0.46 -0.52
CA LEU A 96 -6.61 0.21 0.91
C LEU A 96 -6.08 -1.18 1.21
N LEU A 97 -5.51 -1.34 2.39
CA LEU A 97 -5.10 -2.65 2.87
C LEU A 97 -6.32 -3.48 3.26
N THR A 98 -6.33 -4.75 2.89
CA THR A 98 -7.34 -5.71 3.33
C THR A 98 -6.96 -6.31 4.68
N GLN A 99 -7.90 -7.07 5.29
CA GLN A 99 -7.58 -7.84 6.48
C GLN A 99 -6.52 -8.90 6.23
N LEU A 100 -6.52 -9.54 5.05
CA LEU A 100 -5.47 -10.50 4.65
C LEU A 100 -4.10 -9.81 4.53
N GLY A 101 -4.03 -8.65 3.87
CA GLY A 101 -2.81 -7.84 3.79
C GLY A 101 -2.27 -7.45 5.16
N TYR A 102 -3.16 -7.09 6.08
CA TYR A 102 -2.81 -6.80 7.47
C TYR A 102 -2.24 -8.02 8.21
N GLN A 103 -2.83 -9.20 8.04
CA GLN A 103 -2.30 -10.44 8.64
C GLN A 103 -0.90 -10.78 8.11
N VAL A 104 -0.64 -10.55 6.82
CA VAL A 104 0.70 -10.71 6.23
C VAL A 104 1.71 -9.77 6.88
N LEU A 105 1.38 -8.48 7.05
CA LEU A 105 2.28 -7.53 7.73
C LEU A 105 2.52 -7.92 9.19
N LYS A 106 1.48 -8.37 9.88
CA LYS A 106 1.58 -8.83 11.27
C LYS A 106 2.49 -10.06 11.41
N SER A 107 2.35 -11.04 10.54
CA SER A 107 3.18 -12.25 10.53
C SER A 107 4.66 -11.94 10.27
N LYS A 108 4.95 -10.92 9.48
CA LYS A 108 6.31 -10.45 9.19
C LYS A 108 6.88 -9.49 10.25
N ARG A 109 6.11 -9.16 11.29
CA ARG A 109 6.48 -8.19 12.34
C ARG A 109 6.84 -6.81 11.80
N GLU A 110 6.19 -6.39 10.71
CA GLU A 110 6.43 -5.12 10.02
C GLU A 110 5.64 -3.94 10.61
N LEU A 111 4.91 -4.16 11.68
CA LEU A 111 4.06 -3.16 12.31
C LEU A 111 4.55 -2.81 13.71
N PHE A 112 4.63 -1.51 14.00
CA PHE A 112 4.95 -1.01 15.34
C PHE A 112 3.77 -1.11 16.31
N HIS A 113 2.55 -1.23 15.79
CA HIS A 113 1.30 -1.36 16.54
C HIS A 113 0.27 -2.10 15.69
N TYR A 114 -0.77 -2.62 16.33
CA TYR A 114 -1.70 -3.56 15.74
C TYR A 114 -3.14 -3.01 15.72
N ALA A 115 -3.33 -1.83 15.11
CA ALA A 115 -4.69 -1.36 14.82
C ALA A 115 -5.24 -2.02 13.56
N ASP A 116 -6.53 -2.29 13.53
CA ASP A 116 -7.18 -2.82 12.34
C ASP A 116 -7.00 -1.91 11.11
N PRO A 117 -6.87 -2.46 9.91
CA PRO A 117 -6.76 -1.66 8.69
C PRO A 117 -8.03 -0.83 8.47
N VAL A 118 -7.85 0.33 7.87
CA VAL A 118 -8.97 1.23 7.55
C VAL A 118 -9.89 0.56 6.54
N GLN A 119 -11.16 0.40 6.91
CA GLN A 119 -12.18 -0.21 6.04
C GLN A 119 -12.81 0.79 5.09
N GLN A 120 -12.88 2.06 5.47
CA GLN A 120 -13.47 3.11 4.65
C GLN A 120 -12.73 4.42 4.91
N VAL A 121 -12.47 5.18 3.84
CA VAL A 121 -11.85 6.50 3.94
C VAL A 121 -12.92 7.52 4.29
N ASP A 122 -12.63 8.35 5.27
CA ASP A 122 -13.45 9.52 5.57
C ASP A 122 -13.08 10.64 4.58
N PHE A 123 -13.98 10.92 3.65
CA PHE A 123 -13.77 11.91 2.60
C PHE A 123 -13.58 13.34 3.10
N ARG A 124 -14.01 13.66 4.33
CA ARG A 124 -13.76 14.97 4.95
C ARG A 124 -12.26 15.24 5.15
N TYR A 125 -11.47 14.19 5.40
CA TYR A 125 -10.04 14.27 5.62
C TYR A 125 -9.21 13.76 4.44
N PHE A 126 -9.84 13.39 3.33
CA PHE A 126 -9.18 12.78 2.18
C PHE A 126 -8.01 13.62 1.66
N GLU A 127 -8.25 14.90 1.36
CA GLU A 127 -7.20 15.80 0.85
C GLU A 127 -6.08 16.02 1.86
N HIS A 128 -6.41 16.12 3.15
CA HIS A 128 -5.43 16.23 4.22
C HIS A 128 -4.52 14.99 4.28
N ASP A 129 -5.10 13.80 4.37
CA ASP A 129 -4.37 12.53 4.44
C ASP A 129 -3.53 12.29 3.18
N LYS A 130 -4.06 12.64 2.02
CA LYS A 130 -3.35 12.58 0.74
C LYS A 130 -2.11 13.49 0.73
N ARG A 131 -2.25 14.75 1.15
CA ARG A 131 -1.12 15.70 1.23
C ARG A 131 -0.04 15.23 2.20
N ILE A 132 -0.41 14.72 3.37
CA ILE A 132 0.54 14.13 4.33
C ILE A 132 1.34 13.00 3.68
N SER A 133 0.68 12.13 2.93
CA SER A 133 1.31 11.00 2.24
C SER A 133 2.31 11.46 1.16
N TYR A 134 2.00 12.53 0.43
CA TYR A 134 2.92 13.15 -0.52
C TYR A 134 4.12 13.82 0.17
N CYS A 135 3.88 14.59 1.24
CA CYS A 135 4.96 15.19 2.04
C CYS A 135 5.93 14.14 2.59
N ARG A 136 5.40 13.05 3.15
CA ARG A 136 6.20 11.91 3.60
C ARG A 136 7.05 11.36 2.46
N THR A 137 6.45 11.08 1.32
CA THR A 137 7.16 10.50 0.18
C THR A 137 8.27 11.42 -0.31
N ALA A 138 8.02 12.73 -0.40
CA ALA A 138 9.03 13.71 -0.79
C ALA A 138 10.19 13.78 0.21
N LEU A 139 9.90 13.81 1.51
CA LEU A 139 10.92 13.86 2.56
C LEU A 139 11.79 12.60 2.60
N GLU A 140 11.18 11.43 2.49
CA GLU A 140 11.91 10.16 2.48
C GLU A 140 12.75 10.00 1.20
N ARG A 141 12.28 10.47 0.05
CA ARG A 141 13.04 10.48 -1.22
C ARG A 141 14.21 11.46 -1.19
N SER A 142 14.09 12.58 -0.49
CA SER A 142 15.17 13.57 -0.37
C SER A 142 16.23 13.19 0.67
N GLU A 143 16.12 12.01 1.28
CA GLU A 143 16.99 11.53 2.36
C GLU A 143 17.04 12.46 3.58
N LYS A 144 16.09 13.39 3.70
CA LYS A 144 15.97 14.31 4.83
C LYS A 144 15.13 13.77 5.98
N CYS A 145 14.50 12.60 5.78
CA CYS A 145 13.65 11.96 6.77
C CYS A 145 14.09 10.49 6.94
N TYR A 146 14.68 10.18 8.07
CA TYR A 146 15.13 8.82 8.40
C TYR A 146 14.06 8.02 9.15
N LEU A 147 13.13 8.71 9.80
CA LEU A 147 12.09 8.09 10.60
C LEU A 147 10.79 8.87 10.46
N TRP A 148 9.71 8.15 10.17
CA TRP A 148 8.37 8.69 10.07
C TRP A 148 7.44 7.98 11.05
N PHE A 149 6.82 8.76 11.93
CA PHE A 149 5.77 8.27 12.81
C PHE A 149 4.40 8.62 12.22
N PRO A 150 3.63 7.63 11.74
CA PRO A 150 2.28 7.87 11.23
C PRO A 150 1.38 8.45 12.34
N GLU A 151 0.50 9.38 12.00
CA GLU A 151 -0.49 9.93 12.92
C GLU A 151 -1.26 8.82 13.65
N ARG A 152 -1.54 7.75 12.96
CA ARG A 152 -2.21 6.57 13.46
C ARG A 152 -1.50 5.93 14.64
N THR A 153 -0.18 5.86 14.59
CA THR A 153 0.67 5.38 15.68
C THR A 153 0.59 6.29 16.90
N LEU A 154 0.62 7.60 16.68
CA LEU A 154 0.59 8.58 17.76
C LEU A 154 -0.76 8.61 18.49
N ARG A 155 -1.87 8.41 17.78
CA ARG A 155 -3.22 8.38 18.39
C ARG A 155 -3.46 7.16 19.27
N MET A 156 -2.74 6.07 19.07
CA MET A 156 -2.91 4.85 19.86
C MET A 156 -2.13 4.82 21.17
N GLN A 157 -1.25 5.80 21.37
CA GLN A 157 -0.48 5.93 22.63
C GLN A 157 -1.22 6.75 23.70
N ARG A 158 -2.45 7.17 23.43
CA ARG A 158 -3.34 7.85 24.38
C ARG A 158 -4.39 6.89 24.90
#